data_063c895da5a6231ab401739922b95515
#
_entry.id   063c895da5a6231ab401739922b95515
#
_cell.length_a   1.000
_cell.length_b   1.000
_cell.length_c   1.000
_cell.angle_alpha   90.00
_cell.angle_beta   90.00
_cell.angle_gamma   90.00
#
_symmetry.space_group_name_H-M   'P 1'
#
loop_
_entity.id
_entity.type
_entity.pdbx_description
1 polymer ?
#
loop_
_entity_poly.entity_id
_entity_poly.type
_entity_poly.pdbx_seq_one_letter_code
_entity_poly.pdbx_strand_id
1 'polypeptide(L)'
;MKNESNWNKRKYYSLSIFIPLFLLLFIFILFSITPFGNRTWLTVDLGQQYVDFFAYYQDTLLHHPEQFFYSFSKSIGGEMVSLWSYYLLSPFNLIFLIIPKSHITIGISLLILLKLIFCTVSFAYFLDKKFGKRDLNVLLFALSYGFMSYLSVNQLNIMWLDAL
;
A
#
# COMPACT_ATOMS: atom_id res chain seq x y z
N MET A 1 -16.79 3.61 -36.89
CA MET A 1 -16.04 3.53 -35.61
C MET A 1 -15.12 2.33 -35.69
N LYS A 2 -13.79 2.53 -35.74
CA LYS A 2 -12.80 1.45 -35.75
C LYS A 2 -13.02 0.58 -34.49
N ASN A 3 -13.16 -0.72 -34.72
CA ASN A 3 -13.21 -1.73 -33.66
C ASN A 3 -11.87 -1.67 -32.91
N GLU A 4 -11.80 -0.89 -31.82
CA GLU A 4 -10.61 -0.87 -30.98
C GLU A 4 -10.44 -2.28 -30.44
N SER A 5 -9.32 -2.90 -30.78
CA SER A 5 -9.06 -4.30 -30.46
C SER A 5 -9.04 -4.49 -28.96
N ASN A 6 -10.03 -5.21 -28.45
CA ASN A 6 -10.09 -5.57 -27.04
C ASN A 6 -8.86 -6.41 -26.68
N TRP A 7 -8.02 -5.93 -25.78
CA TRP A 7 -6.77 -6.60 -25.39
C TRP A 7 -7.04 -7.92 -24.69
N ASN A 8 -6.09 -8.85 -24.83
CA ASN A 8 -6.08 -10.07 -24.02
C ASN A 8 -6.00 -9.70 -22.52
N LYS A 9 -6.72 -10.44 -21.66
CA LYS A 9 -6.72 -10.26 -20.20
C LYS A 9 -5.31 -10.17 -19.63
N ARG A 10 -4.42 -11.08 -20.04
CA ARG A 10 -3.03 -11.10 -19.56
C ARG A 10 -2.34 -9.76 -19.85
N LYS A 11 -2.42 -9.24 -21.08
CA LYS A 11 -1.82 -7.96 -21.47
C LYS A 11 -2.40 -6.81 -20.64
N TYR A 12 -3.72 -6.74 -20.52
CA TYR A 12 -4.39 -5.67 -19.79
C TYR A 12 -3.98 -5.60 -18.33
N TYR A 13 -4.05 -6.72 -17.60
CA TYR A 13 -3.67 -6.75 -16.20
C TYR A 13 -2.16 -6.60 -15.97
N SER A 14 -1.32 -7.15 -16.85
CA SER A 14 0.12 -6.88 -16.78
C SER A 14 0.42 -5.40 -16.90
N LEU A 15 -0.19 -4.69 -17.85
CA LEU A 15 -0.01 -3.25 -17.99
C LEU A 15 -0.54 -2.48 -16.77
N SER A 16 -1.68 -2.91 -16.19
CA SER A 16 -2.24 -2.31 -14.97
C SER A 16 -1.34 -2.47 -13.75
N ILE A 17 -0.44 -3.45 -13.74
CA ILE A 17 0.56 -3.65 -12.68
C ILE A 17 1.87 -2.92 -13.02
N PHE A 18 2.42 -3.18 -14.20
CA PHE A 18 3.78 -2.73 -14.52
C PHE A 18 3.89 -1.23 -14.79
N ILE A 19 2.86 -0.59 -15.37
CA ILE A 19 2.89 0.86 -15.58
C ILE A 19 2.95 1.61 -14.26
N PRO A 20 2.03 1.42 -13.29
CA PRO A 20 2.13 2.10 -12.00
C PRO A 20 3.39 1.72 -11.23
N LEU A 21 3.85 0.46 -11.31
CA LEU A 21 5.10 0.04 -10.70
C LEU A 21 6.29 0.87 -11.23
N PHE A 22 6.47 0.95 -12.53
CA PHE A 22 7.58 1.70 -13.12
C PHE A 22 7.48 3.20 -12.85
N LEU A 23 6.28 3.77 -12.91
CA LEU A 23 6.07 5.19 -12.60
C LEU A 23 6.43 5.50 -11.13
N LEU A 24 5.98 4.68 -10.19
CA LEU A 24 6.28 4.86 -8.78
C LEU A 24 7.76 4.64 -8.48
N LEU A 25 8.39 3.61 -9.04
CA LEU A 25 9.84 3.41 -8.91
C LEU A 25 10.62 4.59 -9.49
N PHE A 26 10.22 5.11 -10.64
CA PHE A 26 10.83 6.30 -11.22
C PHE A 26 10.71 7.52 -10.30
N ILE A 27 9.54 7.73 -9.68
CA ILE A 27 9.32 8.78 -8.68
C ILE A 27 10.23 8.56 -7.46
N PHE A 28 10.33 7.34 -6.97
CA PHE A 28 11.21 7.02 -5.81
C PHE A 28 12.67 7.33 -6.10
N ILE A 29 13.15 6.99 -7.30
CA ILE A 29 14.51 7.30 -7.73
C ILE A 29 14.71 8.81 -7.88
N LEU A 30 13.79 9.49 -8.58
CA LEU A 30 13.87 10.92 -8.86
C LEU A 30 13.93 11.76 -7.58
N PHE A 31 13.15 11.39 -6.58
CA PHE A 31 13.08 12.10 -5.30
C PHE A 31 14.00 11.51 -4.23
N SER A 32 14.84 10.54 -4.57
CA SER A 32 15.76 9.86 -3.64
C SER A 32 15.04 9.29 -2.42
N ILE A 33 13.88 8.67 -2.64
CA ILE A 33 13.09 8.04 -1.59
C ILE A 33 13.64 6.64 -1.30
N THR A 34 13.68 6.27 -0.04
CA THR A 34 14.07 4.92 0.41
C THR A 34 13.29 3.83 -0.35
N PRO A 35 13.97 2.79 -0.91
CA PRO A 35 15.38 2.39 -0.70
C PRO A 35 16.41 3.06 -1.63
N PHE A 36 16.02 3.95 -2.54
CA PHE A 36 16.91 4.53 -3.55
C PHE A 36 17.66 5.79 -3.09
N GLY A 37 17.42 6.23 -1.85
CA GLY A 37 18.11 7.39 -1.26
C GLY A 37 17.75 7.60 0.21
N ASN A 38 18.06 8.79 0.72
CA ASN A 38 17.96 9.10 2.15
C ASN A 38 16.63 9.76 2.55
N ARG A 39 15.74 10.07 1.61
CA ARG A 39 14.42 10.63 1.92
C ARG A 39 13.44 9.52 2.29
N THR A 40 12.54 9.81 3.20
CA THR A 40 11.55 8.85 3.68
C THR A 40 10.15 9.44 3.60
N TRP A 41 9.15 8.57 3.63
CA TRP A 41 7.74 8.94 3.80
C TRP A 41 7.38 9.28 5.25
N LEU A 42 8.35 9.16 6.18
CA LEU A 42 8.12 9.28 7.62
C LEU A 42 7.84 10.73 8.02
N THR A 43 6.69 11.22 7.65
CA THR A 43 6.18 12.54 8.02
C THR A 43 4.87 12.37 8.79
N VAL A 44 4.57 13.29 9.70
CA VAL A 44 3.36 13.29 10.51
C VAL A 44 3.11 11.90 11.13
N ASP A 45 1.96 11.32 10.94
CA ASP A 45 1.54 10.04 11.54
C ASP A 45 2.41 8.86 11.11
N LEU A 46 2.90 8.84 9.87
CA LEU A 46 3.80 7.78 9.42
C LEU A 46 5.09 7.69 10.25
N GLY A 47 5.66 8.84 10.61
CA GLY A 47 6.88 8.87 11.42
C GLY A 47 6.61 8.74 12.92
N GLN A 48 5.49 9.29 13.41
CA GLN A 48 5.20 9.38 14.83
C GLN A 48 4.45 8.17 15.41
N GLN A 49 3.72 7.44 14.57
CA GLN A 49 2.85 6.35 15.03
C GLN A 49 3.11 5.03 14.30
N TYR A 50 3.11 5.03 12.96
CA TYR A 50 3.13 3.78 12.21
C TYR A 50 4.42 2.98 12.34
N VAL A 51 5.56 3.63 12.53
CA VAL A 51 6.84 2.92 12.75
C VAL A 51 6.75 2.04 13.99
N ASP A 52 6.26 2.61 15.09
CA ASP A 52 6.10 1.88 16.36
C ASP A 52 5.00 0.82 16.25
N PHE A 53 3.92 1.12 15.55
CA PHE A 53 2.84 0.16 15.33
C PHE A 53 3.29 -1.06 14.52
N PHE A 54 4.09 -0.88 13.48
CA PHE A 54 4.64 -2.01 12.70
C PHE A 54 5.72 -2.76 13.47
N ALA A 55 6.51 -2.08 14.28
CA ALA A 55 7.45 -2.74 15.18
C ALA A 55 6.72 -3.61 16.22
N TYR A 56 5.66 -3.08 16.82
CA TYR A 56 4.79 -3.82 17.74
C TYR A 56 4.08 -4.99 17.03
N TYR A 57 3.55 -4.76 15.81
CA TYR A 57 2.91 -5.80 14.99
C TYR A 57 3.82 -7.01 14.79
N GLN A 58 5.05 -6.76 14.37
CA GLN A 58 6.03 -7.80 14.14
C GLN A 58 6.38 -8.54 15.43
N ASP A 59 6.62 -7.80 16.50
CA ASP A 59 7.02 -8.34 17.79
C ASP A 59 5.93 -9.23 18.38
N THR A 60 4.70 -8.73 18.37
CA THR A 60 3.55 -9.46 18.91
C THR A 60 3.32 -10.75 18.13
N LEU A 61 3.33 -10.71 16.80
CA LEU A 61 3.02 -11.92 16.03
C LEU A 61 4.15 -12.95 16.02
N LEU A 62 5.41 -12.53 16.13
CA LEU A 62 6.55 -13.45 16.04
C LEU A 62 7.06 -13.89 17.41
N HIS A 63 6.95 -13.07 18.44
CA HIS A 63 7.64 -13.30 19.72
C HIS A 63 6.73 -13.25 20.95
N HIS A 64 5.67 -12.43 20.93
CA HIS A 64 4.85 -12.13 22.10
C HIS A 64 3.35 -12.19 21.79
N PRO A 65 2.80 -13.35 21.34
CA PRO A 65 1.39 -13.47 20.97
C PRO A 65 0.42 -13.20 22.15
N GLU A 66 0.90 -13.32 23.39
CA GLU A 66 0.14 -12.98 24.61
C GLU A 66 -0.21 -11.49 24.69
N GLN A 67 0.54 -10.63 24.00
CA GLN A 67 0.31 -9.18 23.97
C GLN A 67 -0.73 -8.75 22.94
N PHE A 68 -1.32 -9.69 22.17
CA PHE A 68 -2.26 -9.36 21.11
C PHE A 68 -3.49 -8.59 21.60
N PHE A 69 -4.05 -8.98 22.72
CA PHE A 69 -5.26 -8.34 23.27
C PHE A 69 -4.96 -7.21 24.25
N TYR A 70 -3.86 -7.32 25.01
CA TYR A 70 -3.48 -6.36 26.03
C TYR A 70 -1.96 -6.23 26.08
N SER A 71 -1.45 -5.00 26.16
CA SER A 71 -0.01 -4.76 26.25
C SER A 71 0.32 -3.62 27.21
N PHE A 72 1.40 -3.79 27.97
CA PHE A 72 1.99 -2.73 28.77
C PHE A 72 2.84 -1.76 27.95
N SER A 73 3.10 -2.03 26.68
CA SER A 73 3.74 -1.07 25.76
C SER A 73 2.85 0.14 25.47
N LYS A 74 1.55 0.07 25.76
CA LYS A 74 0.60 1.17 25.64
C LYS A 74 0.49 1.91 26.97
N SER A 75 1.40 2.86 27.22
CA SER A 75 1.43 3.66 28.46
C SER A 75 1.54 2.78 29.72
N ILE A 76 0.55 2.85 30.63
CA ILE A 76 0.47 2.03 31.83
C ILE A 76 -0.19 0.66 31.61
N GLY A 77 -0.42 0.29 30.37
CA GLY A 77 -1.16 -0.89 29.96
C GLY A 77 -2.52 -0.53 29.38
N GLY A 78 -2.91 -1.24 28.31
CA GLY A 78 -4.18 -1.01 27.66
C GLY A 78 -4.56 -2.12 26.67
N GLU A 79 -5.84 -2.12 26.31
CA GLU A 79 -6.33 -3.00 25.27
C GLU A 79 -5.71 -2.64 23.91
N MET A 80 -5.47 -3.64 23.08
CA MET A 80 -4.83 -3.48 21.78
C MET A 80 -5.75 -3.77 20.60
N VAL A 81 -6.96 -4.28 20.84
CA VAL A 81 -7.93 -4.67 19.79
C VAL A 81 -8.26 -3.51 18.88
N SER A 82 -8.45 -2.30 19.44
CA SER A 82 -8.70 -1.09 18.65
C SER A 82 -7.52 -0.73 17.75
N LEU A 83 -6.29 -0.87 18.24
CA LEU A 83 -5.08 -0.65 17.42
C LEU A 83 -5.00 -1.66 16.26
N TRP A 84 -5.23 -2.94 16.56
CA TRP A 84 -5.27 -3.98 15.54
C TRP A 84 -6.32 -3.69 14.49
N SER A 85 -7.56 -3.44 14.91
CA SER A 85 -8.70 -3.25 14.01
C SER A 85 -8.54 -2.05 13.10
N TYR A 86 -7.95 -0.96 13.61
CA TYR A 86 -7.88 0.30 12.89
C TYR A 86 -6.61 0.44 12.03
N TYR A 87 -5.46 -0.05 12.52
CA TYR A 87 -4.17 0.18 11.86
C TYR A 87 -3.50 -1.07 11.30
N LEU A 88 -3.69 -2.24 11.93
CA LEU A 88 -2.80 -3.38 11.72
C LEU A 88 -3.40 -4.57 10.98
N LEU A 89 -4.72 -4.72 10.91
CA LEU A 89 -5.37 -5.88 10.28
C LEU A 89 -5.43 -5.83 8.75
N SER A 90 -4.70 -4.91 8.12
CA SER A 90 -4.55 -4.94 6.66
C SER A 90 -3.75 -6.17 6.22
N PRO A 91 -4.22 -6.94 5.20
CA PRO A 91 -3.45 -8.07 4.68
C PRO A 91 -2.10 -7.65 4.10
N PHE A 92 -1.96 -6.41 3.66
CA PHE A 92 -0.70 -5.87 3.16
C PHE A 92 0.36 -5.74 4.27
N ASN A 93 -0.05 -5.61 5.53
CA ASN A 93 0.87 -5.48 6.65
C ASN A 93 1.65 -6.77 6.94
N LEU A 94 1.24 -7.92 6.38
CA LEU A 94 1.99 -9.17 6.47
C LEU A 94 3.42 -9.05 5.94
N ILE A 95 3.70 -8.06 5.09
CA ILE A 95 5.07 -7.77 4.61
C ILE A 95 6.04 -7.50 5.76
N PHE A 96 5.57 -6.92 6.87
CA PHE A 96 6.40 -6.64 8.04
C PHE A 96 6.81 -7.88 8.83
N LEU A 97 6.20 -9.05 8.60
CA LEU A 97 6.67 -10.29 9.18
C LEU A 97 7.98 -10.81 8.55
N ILE A 98 8.28 -10.32 7.33
CA ILE A 98 9.46 -10.74 6.55
C ILE A 98 10.57 -9.68 6.66
N ILE A 99 10.20 -8.41 6.77
CA ILE A 99 11.15 -7.29 6.79
C ILE A 99 11.70 -7.10 8.20
N PRO A 100 13.03 -7.11 8.43
CA PRO A 100 13.61 -6.85 9.74
C PRO A 100 13.23 -5.48 10.31
N LYS A 101 13.09 -5.36 11.63
CA LYS A 101 12.76 -4.09 12.32
C LYS A 101 13.66 -2.92 11.92
N SER A 102 14.95 -3.18 11.69
CA SER A 102 15.92 -2.16 11.22
C SER A 102 15.58 -1.55 9.85
N HIS A 103 14.71 -2.21 9.08
CA HIS A 103 14.32 -1.80 7.72
C HIS A 103 12.83 -1.45 7.60
N ILE A 104 12.16 -1.12 8.70
CA ILE A 104 10.72 -0.74 8.71
C ILE A 104 10.44 0.40 7.71
N THR A 105 11.34 1.36 7.59
CA THR A 105 11.21 2.47 6.62
C THR A 105 11.12 1.98 5.17
N ILE A 106 11.93 0.98 4.82
CA ILE A 106 11.85 0.31 3.50
C ILE A 106 10.50 -0.41 3.37
N GLY A 107 10.08 -1.10 4.44
CA GLY A 107 8.77 -1.77 4.49
C GLY A 107 7.61 -0.83 4.24
N ILE A 108 7.62 0.35 4.83
CA ILE A 108 6.60 1.39 4.62
C ILE A 108 6.59 1.86 3.15
N SER A 109 7.76 2.10 2.56
CA SER A 109 7.87 2.49 1.15
C SER A 109 7.30 1.41 0.22
N LEU A 110 7.62 0.14 0.47
CA LEU A 110 7.08 -1.00 -0.27
C LEU A 110 5.57 -1.16 -0.06
N LEU A 111 5.09 -0.96 1.16
CA LEU A 111 3.67 -1.03 1.48
C LEU A 111 2.85 0.02 0.71
N ILE A 112 3.32 1.27 0.68
CA ILE A 112 2.68 2.35 -0.09
C ILE A 112 2.66 1.99 -1.58
N LEU A 113 3.80 1.54 -2.13
CA LEU A 113 3.90 1.11 -3.52
C LEU A 113 2.91 -0.01 -3.85
N LEU A 114 2.83 -1.05 -3.02
CA LEU A 114 1.90 -2.16 -3.20
C LEU A 114 0.44 -1.68 -3.18
N LYS A 115 0.05 -0.87 -2.20
CA LYS A 115 -1.33 -0.38 -2.09
C LYS A 115 -1.74 0.47 -3.29
N LEU A 116 -0.89 1.37 -3.77
CA LEU A 116 -1.20 2.18 -4.96
C LEU A 116 -1.32 1.34 -6.24
N ILE A 117 -0.48 0.32 -6.40
CA ILE A 117 -0.63 -0.64 -7.51
C ILE A 117 -1.95 -1.40 -7.38
N PHE A 118 -2.29 -1.87 -6.18
CA PHE A 118 -3.54 -2.60 -5.95
C PHE A 118 -4.77 -1.72 -6.20
N CYS A 119 -4.76 -0.43 -5.83
CA CYS A 119 -5.82 0.52 -6.19
C CYS A 119 -6.02 0.59 -7.72
N THR A 120 -4.92 0.67 -8.48
CA THR A 120 -4.99 0.66 -9.95
C THR A 120 -5.57 -0.64 -10.49
N VAL A 121 -5.09 -1.77 -9.98
CA VAL A 121 -5.50 -3.12 -10.45
C VAL A 121 -6.95 -3.44 -10.09
N SER A 122 -7.39 -3.09 -8.87
CA SER A 122 -8.77 -3.30 -8.44
C SER A 122 -9.75 -2.50 -9.28
N PHE A 123 -9.41 -1.25 -9.58
CA PHE A 123 -10.24 -0.43 -10.45
C PHE A 123 -10.20 -0.92 -11.92
N ALA A 124 -9.04 -1.38 -12.41
CA ALA A 124 -8.94 -2.02 -13.72
C ALA A 124 -9.83 -3.27 -13.80
N TYR A 125 -9.86 -4.07 -12.74
CA TYR A 125 -10.73 -5.23 -12.63
C TYR A 125 -12.22 -4.84 -12.63
N PHE A 126 -12.58 -3.82 -11.87
CA PHE A 126 -13.94 -3.28 -11.86
C PHE A 126 -14.38 -2.84 -13.27
N LEU A 127 -13.54 -2.09 -13.98
CA LEU A 127 -13.84 -1.61 -15.33
C LEU A 127 -13.97 -2.77 -16.34
N ASP A 128 -13.08 -3.76 -16.29
CA ASP A 128 -13.19 -4.98 -17.10
C ASP A 128 -14.51 -5.71 -16.86
N LYS A 129 -14.88 -5.88 -15.59
CA LYS A 129 -16.14 -6.56 -15.22
C LYS A 129 -17.40 -5.77 -15.59
N LYS A 130 -17.36 -4.44 -15.41
CA LYS A 130 -18.51 -3.57 -15.63
C LYS A 130 -18.78 -3.34 -17.11
N PHE A 131 -17.73 -3.12 -17.91
CA PHE A 131 -17.86 -2.71 -19.30
C PHE A 131 -17.42 -3.78 -20.32
N GLY A 132 -16.75 -4.84 -19.89
CA GLY A 132 -16.24 -5.90 -20.76
C GLY A 132 -15.17 -5.42 -21.77
N LYS A 133 -14.57 -4.27 -21.53
CA LYS A 133 -13.59 -3.64 -22.41
C LYS A 133 -12.20 -3.61 -21.76
N ARG A 134 -11.20 -3.89 -22.58
CA ARG A 134 -9.78 -3.90 -22.19
C ARG A 134 -8.97 -3.23 -23.29
N ASP A 135 -9.03 -1.94 -23.34
CA ASP A 135 -8.33 -1.09 -24.30
C ASP A 135 -7.50 -0.02 -23.58
N LEU A 136 -6.83 0.82 -24.36
CA LEU A 136 -6.00 1.89 -23.81
C LEU A 136 -6.81 2.89 -22.96
N ASN A 137 -8.02 3.23 -23.39
CA ASN A 137 -8.84 4.21 -22.70
C ASN A 137 -9.23 3.70 -21.31
N VAL A 138 -9.69 2.44 -21.23
CA VAL A 138 -10.04 1.79 -19.96
C VAL A 138 -8.83 1.69 -19.05
N LEU A 139 -7.65 1.38 -19.58
CA LEU A 139 -6.41 1.36 -18.80
C LEU A 139 -6.05 2.76 -18.27
N LEU A 140 -6.19 3.80 -19.09
CA LEU A 140 -5.93 5.18 -18.64
C LEU A 140 -6.86 5.60 -17.50
N PHE A 141 -8.14 5.21 -17.52
CA PHE A 141 -9.04 5.44 -16.39
C PHE A 141 -8.58 4.70 -15.13
N ALA A 142 -8.12 3.44 -15.26
CA ALA A 142 -7.60 2.69 -14.12
C ALA A 142 -6.34 3.34 -13.52
N LEU A 143 -5.43 3.80 -14.36
CA LEU A 143 -4.24 4.55 -13.93
C LEU A 143 -4.63 5.89 -13.27
N SER A 144 -5.56 6.63 -13.85
CA SER A 144 -6.03 7.89 -13.27
C SER A 144 -6.64 7.71 -11.89
N TYR A 145 -7.31 6.57 -11.63
CA TYR A 145 -7.81 6.22 -10.31
C TYR A 145 -6.67 5.96 -9.33
N GLY A 146 -5.68 5.12 -9.70
CA GLY A 146 -4.54 4.81 -8.85
C GLY A 146 -3.60 5.99 -8.56
N PHE A 147 -3.63 7.03 -9.41
CA PHE A 147 -2.83 8.24 -9.25
C PHE A 147 -3.66 9.49 -8.93
N MET A 148 -4.91 9.33 -8.50
CA MET A 148 -5.72 10.47 -8.12
C MET A 148 -5.12 11.22 -6.92
N SER A 149 -5.36 12.54 -6.87
CA SER A 149 -4.80 13.40 -5.82
C SER A 149 -5.15 12.94 -4.40
N TYR A 150 -6.35 12.38 -4.20
CA TYR A 150 -6.75 11.84 -2.91
C TYR A 150 -5.78 10.77 -2.40
N LEU A 151 -5.41 9.79 -3.23
CA LEU A 151 -4.46 8.75 -2.87
C LEU A 151 -3.07 9.33 -2.58
N SER A 152 -2.62 10.26 -3.43
CA SER A 152 -1.30 10.89 -3.29
C SER A 152 -1.17 11.72 -2.01
N VAL A 153 -2.23 12.42 -1.60
CA VAL A 153 -2.24 13.23 -0.37
C VAL A 153 -2.42 12.35 0.87
N ASN A 154 -3.29 11.36 0.80
CA ASN A 154 -3.64 10.53 1.96
C ASN A 154 -2.78 9.28 2.13
N GLN A 155 -1.71 9.11 1.35
CA GLN A 155 -0.76 7.99 1.52
C GLN A 155 -0.08 7.98 2.90
N LEU A 156 -0.08 9.09 3.62
CA LEU A 156 0.41 9.19 4.99
C LEU A 156 -0.50 8.46 6.00
N ASN A 157 -1.76 8.27 5.65
CA ASN A 157 -2.75 7.51 6.41
C ASN A 157 -2.99 6.16 5.72
N ILE A 158 -2.03 5.27 5.84
CA ILE A 158 -1.95 4.00 5.10
C ILE A 158 -3.24 3.17 5.21
N MET A 159 -3.93 3.21 6.34
CA MET A 159 -5.19 2.50 6.56
C MET A 159 -6.33 2.97 5.65
N TRP A 160 -6.33 4.23 5.22
CA TRP A 160 -7.37 4.73 4.33
C TRP A 160 -7.24 4.20 2.90
N LEU A 161 -6.03 3.76 2.53
CA LEU A 161 -5.81 3.13 1.23
C LEU A 161 -6.41 1.72 1.12
N ASP A 162 -6.80 1.09 2.23
CA ASP A 162 -7.44 -0.23 2.22
C ASP A 162 -8.92 -0.15 1.85
N ALA A 163 -9.53 1.02 1.94
CA ALA A 163 -10.95 1.23 1.62
C ALA A 163 -11.20 1.49 0.12
N LEU A 164 -10.16 1.61 -0.68
CA LEU A 164 -10.19 1.98 -2.10
C LEU A 164 -9.77 0.83 -3.01
#